data_de19e548ca8855d64e7da21355be6401
#
_entry.id   de19e548ca8855d64e7da21355be6401
#
_cell.length_a   1.000
_cell.length_b   1.000
_cell.length_c   1.000
_cell.angle_alpha   90.00
_cell.angle_beta   90.00
_cell.angle_gamma   90.00
#
_symmetry.space_group_name_H-M   'P 1'
#
loop_
_entity.id
_entity.type
_entity.pdbx_description
1 polymer ?
#
loop_
_entity_poly.entity_id
_entity_poly.type
_entity_poly.pdbx_seq_one_letter_code
_entity_poly.pdbx_strand_id
1 'polypeptide(L)'
;MSLKTLVIHQNKILHNILEEISENINYKIIFSDTIDQKFNDLENFIIITKNENIENNYQLSFNNFPLKLEKFLEIINVAFLKQEYNLQSNIKIGKYDLNLNSRMLSFNENNLELTEMEANVIFFLKKSKKPISVKKLQLEVWKQLPNLETHTVETHIYRLRKKIKEKFQDEDFIKSLKDGYQII
;
A
#
# COMPACT_ATOMS: atom_id res chain seq x y z
N MET A 1 2.94 -15.98 7.35
CA MET A 1 2.63 -15.68 5.94
C MET A 1 1.14 -15.88 5.76
N SER A 2 0.42 -14.87 5.28
CA SER A 2 -1.01 -15.02 4.97
C SER A 2 -1.18 -15.96 3.78
N LEU A 3 -2.22 -16.78 3.83
CA LEU A 3 -2.51 -17.77 2.79
C LEU A 3 -2.96 -17.04 1.51
N LYS A 4 -2.22 -17.19 0.42
CA LYS A 4 -2.59 -16.66 -0.89
C LYS A 4 -3.86 -17.34 -1.39
N THR A 5 -4.85 -16.58 -1.85
CA THR A 5 -6.11 -17.13 -2.35
C THR A 5 -6.39 -16.65 -3.76
N LEU A 6 -6.64 -17.57 -4.67
CA LEU A 6 -7.02 -17.32 -6.04
C LEU A 6 -8.52 -17.58 -6.21
N VAL A 7 -9.28 -16.55 -6.51
CA VAL A 7 -10.74 -16.65 -6.74
C VAL A 7 -11.00 -16.70 -8.24
N ILE A 8 -11.60 -17.78 -8.71
CA ILE A 8 -11.98 -17.95 -10.12
C ILE A 8 -13.45 -17.59 -10.25
N HIS A 9 -13.73 -16.47 -10.90
CA HIS A 9 -15.09 -15.99 -11.08
C HIS A 9 -15.66 -16.49 -12.42
N GLN A 10 -16.81 -17.17 -12.35
CA GLN A 10 -17.63 -17.66 -13.48
C GLN A 10 -16.87 -18.47 -14.55
N ASN A 11 -15.73 -19.08 -14.22
CA ASN A 11 -14.96 -19.91 -15.14
C ASN A 11 -14.65 -21.27 -14.54
N LYS A 12 -15.64 -22.17 -14.59
CA LYS A 12 -15.55 -23.52 -14.04
C LYS A 12 -14.45 -24.37 -14.70
N ILE A 13 -14.22 -24.17 -16.01
CA ILE A 13 -13.18 -24.91 -16.76
C ILE A 13 -11.80 -24.56 -16.21
N LEU A 14 -11.52 -23.26 -16.06
CA LEU A 14 -10.25 -22.79 -15.49
C LEU A 14 -10.07 -23.27 -14.06
N HIS A 15 -11.14 -23.23 -13.26
CA HIS A 15 -11.13 -23.75 -11.89
C HIS A 15 -10.69 -25.23 -11.86
N ASN A 16 -11.32 -26.09 -12.65
CA ASN A 16 -11.01 -27.51 -12.70
C ASN A 16 -9.56 -27.79 -13.12
N ILE A 17 -9.07 -27.06 -14.17
CA ILE A 17 -7.67 -27.17 -14.60
C ILE A 17 -6.70 -26.81 -13.48
N LEU A 18 -6.98 -25.75 -12.73
CA LEU A 18 -6.12 -25.31 -11.63
C LEU A 18 -6.21 -26.23 -10.41
N GLU A 19 -7.37 -26.83 -10.16
CA GLU A 19 -7.51 -27.86 -9.11
C GLU A 19 -6.66 -29.09 -9.38
N GLU A 20 -6.58 -29.55 -10.63
CA GLU A 20 -5.74 -30.71 -11.01
C GLU A 20 -4.25 -30.47 -10.71
N ILE A 21 -3.79 -29.22 -10.76
CA ILE A 21 -2.40 -28.86 -10.46
C ILE A 21 -2.21 -28.23 -9.06
N SER A 22 -3.22 -28.25 -8.22
CA SER A 22 -3.22 -27.56 -6.91
C SER A 22 -2.10 -27.96 -5.99
N GLU A 23 -1.60 -29.20 -6.08
CA GLU A 23 -0.44 -29.68 -5.30
C GLU A 23 0.87 -29.00 -5.70
N ASN A 24 0.96 -28.45 -6.92
CA ASN A 24 2.15 -27.81 -7.47
C ASN A 24 2.13 -26.28 -7.35
N ILE A 25 1.08 -25.72 -6.76
CA ILE A 25 0.89 -24.26 -6.63
C ILE A 25 0.68 -23.87 -5.16
N ASN A 26 1.25 -22.73 -4.76
CA ASN A 26 1.28 -22.27 -3.36
C ASN A 26 0.14 -21.29 -3.04
N TYR A 27 -1.07 -21.52 -3.53
CA TYR A 27 -2.25 -20.73 -3.20
C TYR A 27 -3.51 -21.58 -3.20
N LYS A 28 -4.48 -21.18 -2.37
CA LYS A 28 -5.79 -21.80 -2.30
C LYS A 28 -6.61 -21.33 -3.50
N ILE A 29 -7.32 -22.27 -4.16
CA ILE A 29 -8.22 -21.98 -5.27
C ILE A 29 -9.65 -21.99 -4.75
N ILE A 30 -10.44 -21.00 -5.12
CA ILE A 30 -11.86 -20.89 -4.79
C ILE A 30 -12.63 -20.57 -6.07
N PHE A 31 -13.69 -21.32 -6.34
CA PHE A 31 -14.65 -20.98 -7.39
C PHE A 31 -15.78 -20.13 -6.83
N SER A 32 -16.22 -19.11 -7.58
CA SER A 32 -17.39 -18.31 -7.22
C SER A 32 -18.14 -17.81 -8.44
N ASP A 33 -19.46 -17.95 -8.41
CA ASP A 33 -20.36 -17.37 -9.41
C ASP A 33 -20.71 -15.90 -9.12
N THR A 34 -20.52 -15.47 -7.87
CA THR A 34 -20.77 -14.09 -7.43
C THR A 34 -19.52 -13.51 -6.78
N ILE A 35 -19.32 -12.20 -6.93
CA ILE A 35 -18.29 -11.47 -6.21
C ILE A 35 -18.95 -10.80 -5.01
N ASP A 36 -18.99 -11.54 -3.92
CA ASP A 36 -19.55 -11.08 -2.66
C ASP A 36 -18.53 -10.25 -1.86
N GLN A 37 -19.04 -9.39 -0.99
CA GLN A 37 -18.24 -8.64 -0.01
C GLN A 37 -17.39 -9.54 0.92
N LYS A 38 -17.69 -10.84 0.97
CA LYS A 38 -16.93 -11.86 1.72
C LYS A 38 -15.46 -11.97 1.31
N PHE A 39 -15.12 -11.59 0.08
CA PHE A 39 -13.72 -11.59 -0.37
C PHE A 39 -12.92 -10.40 0.18
N ASN A 40 -13.59 -9.34 0.66
CA ASN A 40 -12.93 -8.19 1.29
C ASN A 40 -12.28 -8.55 2.64
N ASP A 41 -12.71 -9.65 3.27
CA ASP A 41 -12.13 -10.16 4.51
C ASP A 41 -10.85 -10.99 4.28
N LEU A 42 -10.53 -11.29 3.02
CA LEU A 42 -9.29 -11.99 2.66
C LEU A 42 -8.13 -10.98 2.52
N GLU A 43 -7.10 -11.15 3.31
CA GLU A 43 -5.93 -10.23 3.31
C GLU A 43 -5.09 -10.31 2.02
N ASN A 44 -5.06 -11.47 1.36
CA ASN A 44 -4.18 -11.73 0.21
C ASN A 44 -4.91 -12.58 -0.84
N PHE A 45 -5.68 -11.94 -1.72
CA PHE A 45 -6.45 -12.63 -2.74
C PHE A 45 -6.39 -11.95 -4.11
N ILE A 46 -6.53 -12.72 -5.17
CA ILE A 46 -6.65 -12.25 -6.56
C ILE A 46 -7.89 -12.87 -7.16
N ILE A 47 -8.67 -12.05 -7.87
CA ILE A 47 -9.86 -12.49 -8.60
C ILE A 47 -9.51 -12.60 -10.08
N ILE A 48 -9.74 -13.77 -10.66
CA ILE A 48 -9.64 -13.97 -12.11
C ILE A 48 -11.04 -13.92 -12.70
N THR A 49 -11.24 -13.01 -13.64
CA THR A 49 -12.49 -12.82 -14.36
C THR A 49 -12.29 -12.89 -15.86
N LYS A 50 -13.36 -13.15 -16.60
CA LYS A 50 -13.41 -13.10 -18.06
C LYS A 50 -14.19 -11.85 -18.47
N ASN A 51 -13.48 -10.81 -18.90
CA ASN A 51 -14.04 -9.58 -19.51
C ASN A 51 -14.92 -8.66 -18.63
N GLU A 52 -14.95 -8.80 -17.33
CA GLU A 52 -15.72 -7.89 -16.48
C GLU A 52 -14.80 -6.88 -15.77
N ASN A 53 -15.11 -5.60 -15.88
CA ASN A 53 -14.51 -4.56 -15.06
C ASN A 53 -15.21 -4.55 -13.69
N ILE A 54 -14.67 -5.32 -12.77
CA ILE A 54 -15.07 -5.24 -11.38
C ILE A 54 -14.20 -4.15 -10.75
N GLU A 55 -14.79 -3.20 -10.06
CA GLU A 55 -14.07 -2.15 -9.32
C GLU A 55 -13.33 -2.75 -8.12
N ASN A 56 -12.32 -3.58 -8.39
CA ASN A 56 -11.50 -4.18 -7.36
C ASN A 56 -10.03 -4.13 -7.80
N ASN A 57 -9.17 -3.55 -6.95
CA ASN A 57 -7.73 -3.41 -7.18
C ASN A 57 -6.97 -4.75 -7.31
N TYR A 58 -7.65 -5.88 -7.10
CA TYR A 58 -7.06 -7.23 -7.07
C TYR A 58 -7.57 -8.13 -8.20
N GLN A 59 -8.04 -7.52 -9.29
CA GLN A 59 -8.56 -8.23 -10.44
C GLN A 59 -7.50 -8.48 -11.51
N LEU A 60 -7.51 -9.68 -12.07
CA LEU A 60 -6.82 -10.04 -13.31
C LEU A 60 -7.84 -10.48 -14.36
N SER A 61 -7.80 -9.84 -15.52
CA SER A 61 -8.59 -10.27 -16.68
C SER A 61 -7.65 -10.85 -17.75
N PHE A 62 -8.04 -11.96 -18.36
CA PHE A 62 -7.31 -12.61 -19.42
C PHE A 62 -8.16 -12.60 -20.69
N ASN A 63 -7.79 -11.78 -21.65
CA ASN A 63 -8.53 -11.60 -22.91
C ASN A 63 -7.88 -12.34 -24.09
N ASN A 64 -6.61 -12.78 -23.94
CA ASN A 64 -5.84 -13.40 -25.00
C ASN A 64 -5.63 -14.90 -24.72
N PHE A 65 -6.48 -15.75 -25.27
CA PHE A 65 -6.31 -17.19 -25.27
C PHE A 65 -6.01 -17.68 -26.71
N PRO A 66 -5.18 -18.75 -26.88
CA PRO A 66 -4.60 -19.62 -25.85
C PRO A 66 -3.37 -19.02 -25.15
N LEU A 67 -3.26 -19.26 -23.85
CA LEU A 67 -2.12 -18.85 -23.03
C LEU A 67 -1.43 -20.10 -22.47
N LYS A 68 -0.09 -20.16 -22.52
CA LYS A 68 0.67 -21.25 -21.88
C LYS A 68 0.47 -21.21 -20.36
N LEU A 69 0.30 -22.38 -19.74
CA LEU A 69 0.07 -22.52 -18.30
C LEU A 69 1.19 -21.84 -17.48
N GLU A 70 2.45 -22.04 -17.87
CA GLU A 70 3.60 -21.41 -17.21
C GLU A 70 3.48 -19.88 -17.19
N LYS A 71 3.10 -19.28 -18.34
CA LYS A 71 2.92 -17.83 -18.44
C LYS A 71 1.74 -17.32 -17.61
N PHE A 72 0.66 -18.10 -17.56
CA PHE A 72 -0.49 -17.81 -16.71
C PHE A 72 -0.11 -17.80 -15.23
N LEU A 73 0.62 -18.82 -14.76
CA LEU A 73 1.08 -18.90 -13.37
C LEU A 73 2.09 -17.80 -13.03
N GLU A 74 2.97 -17.43 -13.98
CA GLU A 74 3.90 -16.30 -13.82
C GLU A 74 3.14 -14.99 -13.58
N ILE A 75 2.11 -14.68 -14.36
CA ILE A 75 1.29 -13.46 -14.22
C ILE A 75 0.61 -13.44 -12.84
N ILE A 76 0.05 -14.55 -12.39
CA ILE A 76 -0.58 -14.66 -11.07
C ILE A 76 0.45 -14.45 -9.95
N ASN A 77 1.62 -15.08 -10.04
CA ASN A 77 2.68 -14.93 -9.05
C ASN A 77 3.16 -13.48 -8.97
N VAL A 78 3.36 -12.80 -10.11
CA VAL A 78 3.73 -11.38 -10.15
C VAL A 78 2.65 -10.52 -9.52
N ALA A 79 1.37 -10.82 -9.76
CA ALA A 79 0.27 -10.08 -9.17
C ALA A 79 0.21 -10.25 -7.63
N PHE A 80 0.41 -11.46 -7.12
CA PHE A 80 0.53 -11.69 -5.67
C PHE A 80 1.73 -10.95 -5.06
N LEU A 81 2.88 -10.95 -5.72
CA LEU A 81 4.06 -10.22 -5.26
C LEU A 81 3.81 -8.71 -5.21
N LYS A 82 3.15 -8.14 -6.21
CA LYS A 82 2.74 -6.72 -6.23
C LYS A 82 1.78 -6.40 -5.08
N GLN A 83 0.83 -7.28 -4.82
CA GLN A 83 -0.12 -7.11 -3.73
C GLN A 83 0.58 -7.15 -2.37
N GLU A 84 1.43 -8.14 -2.12
CA GLU A 84 2.23 -8.24 -0.89
C GLU A 84 3.11 -6.99 -0.69
N TYR A 85 3.76 -6.52 -1.75
CA TYR A 85 4.57 -5.31 -1.71
C TYR A 85 3.72 -4.07 -1.35
N ASN A 86 2.52 -3.95 -1.90
CA ASN A 86 1.60 -2.85 -1.58
C ASN A 86 1.07 -2.94 -0.15
N LEU A 87 0.72 -4.14 0.33
CA LEU A 87 0.25 -4.36 1.70
C LEU A 87 1.33 -4.04 2.73
N GLN A 88 2.58 -4.45 2.48
CA GLN A 88 3.71 -4.16 3.37
C GLN A 88 4.06 -2.67 3.44
N SER A 89 3.71 -1.90 2.41
CA SER A 89 3.97 -0.46 2.37
C SER A 89 2.88 0.39 3.00
N ASN A 90 1.72 -0.20 3.34
CA ASN A 90 0.62 0.51 3.99
C ASN A 90 0.86 0.61 5.50
N ILE A 91 0.91 1.85 5.99
CA ILE A 91 1.20 2.16 7.39
C ILE A 91 0.06 2.98 7.95
N LYS A 92 -0.58 2.48 9.02
CA LYS A 92 -1.63 3.20 9.71
C LYS A 92 -1.05 4.24 10.67
N ILE A 93 -1.50 5.49 10.52
CA ILE A 93 -1.05 6.65 11.30
C ILE A 93 -2.27 7.36 11.88
N GLY A 94 -2.69 6.95 13.07
CA GLY A 94 -3.94 7.43 13.65
C GLY A 94 -5.13 7.09 12.75
N LYS A 95 -5.80 8.12 12.22
CA LYS A 95 -6.93 8.00 11.29
C LYS A 95 -6.50 7.90 9.81
N TYR A 96 -5.20 8.07 9.52
CA TYR A 96 -4.67 8.08 8.15
C TYR A 96 -4.03 6.75 7.77
N ASP A 97 -4.07 6.45 6.48
CA ASP A 97 -3.33 5.36 5.87
C ASP A 97 -2.25 5.94 4.94
N LEU A 98 -0.98 5.65 5.23
CA LEU A 98 0.16 6.05 4.40
C LEU A 98 0.62 4.85 3.57
N ASN A 99 0.59 4.98 2.25
CA ASN A 99 1.24 4.05 1.35
C ASN A 99 2.58 4.62 0.90
N LEU A 100 3.68 4.00 1.33
CA LEU A 100 5.04 4.46 1.02
C LEU A 100 5.41 4.29 -0.46
N ASN A 101 4.87 3.27 -1.14
CA ASN A 101 5.20 2.99 -2.53
C ASN A 101 4.53 3.97 -3.48
N SER A 102 3.23 4.20 -3.31
CA SER A 102 2.49 5.21 -4.06
C SER A 102 2.69 6.63 -3.53
N ARG A 103 3.32 6.76 -2.35
CA ARG A 103 3.51 8.04 -1.64
C ARG A 103 2.18 8.76 -1.41
N MET A 104 1.15 7.99 -1.06
CA MET A 104 -0.20 8.50 -0.87
C MET A 104 -0.58 8.47 0.61
N LEU A 105 -1.03 9.60 1.14
CA LEU A 105 -1.67 9.71 2.45
C LEU A 105 -3.17 9.81 2.25
N SER A 106 -3.92 8.86 2.82
CA SER A 106 -5.36 8.73 2.63
C SER A 106 -6.12 8.85 3.95
N PHE A 107 -7.27 9.51 3.92
CA PHE A 107 -8.23 9.54 5.01
C PHE A 107 -9.65 9.65 4.43
N ASN A 108 -10.51 8.68 4.71
CA ASN A 108 -11.80 8.50 4.06
C ASN A 108 -11.62 8.49 2.53
N GLU A 109 -12.40 9.28 1.80
CA GLU A 109 -12.31 9.40 0.33
C GLU A 109 -11.24 10.38 -0.16
N ASN A 110 -10.56 11.07 0.76
CA ASN A 110 -9.54 12.06 0.42
C ASN A 110 -8.15 11.44 0.34
N ASN A 111 -7.46 11.73 -0.75
CA ASN A 111 -6.09 11.29 -1.01
C ASN A 111 -5.16 12.49 -1.21
N LEU A 112 -3.98 12.43 -0.63
CA LEU A 112 -2.93 13.43 -0.75
C LEU A 112 -1.65 12.77 -1.26
N GLU A 113 -1.22 13.19 -2.44
CA GLU A 113 0.06 12.75 -2.98
C GLU A 113 1.21 13.47 -2.28
N LEU A 114 2.18 12.70 -1.83
CA LEU A 114 3.38 13.17 -1.13
C LEU A 114 4.61 13.05 -2.03
N THR A 115 5.59 13.92 -1.80
CA THR A 115 6.93 13.68 -2.30
C THR A 115 7.59 12.54 -1.51
N GLU A 116 8.66 11.96 -2.03
CA GLU A 116 9.42 10.91 -1.35
C GLU A 116 9.90 11.39 0.04
N MET A 117 10.41 12.62 0.13
CA MET A 117 10.89 13.21 1.38
C MET A 117 9.75 13.41 2.39
N GLU A 118 8.58 13.87 1.96
CA GLU A 118 7.40 14.03 2.82
C GLU A 118 6.93 12.68 3.39
N ALA A 119 6.86 11.64 2.55
CA ALA A 119 6.51 10.29 2.98
C ALA A 119 7.53 9.73 3.99
N ASN A 120 8.83 9.92 3.72
CA ASN A 120 9.92 9.49 4.60
C ASN A 120 9.89 10.22 5.96
N VAL A 121 9.61 11.53 5.97
CA VAL A 121 9.44 12.30 7.22
C VAL A 121 8.29 11.72 8.05
N ILE A 122 7.12 11.54 7.46
CA ILE A 122 5.95 10.99 8.14
C ILE A 122 6.27 9.60 8.71
N PHE A 123 6.87 8.74 7.90
CA PHE A 123 7.25 7.39 8.32
C PHE A 123 8.24 7.39 9.48
N PHE A 124 9.27 8.25 9.42
CA PHE A 124 10.28 8.35 10.45
C PHE A 124 9.70 8.89 11.76
N LEU A 125 8.86 9.93 11.70
CA LEU A 125 8.16 10.46 12.87
C LEU A 125 7.24 9.42 13.50
N LYS A 126 6.52 8.63 12.69
CA LYS A 126 5.61 7.57 13.18
C LYS A 126 6.34 6.47 13.94
N LYS A 127 7.55 6.11 13.53
CA LYS A 127 8.35 5.08 14.23
C LYS A 127 8.77 5.48 15.64
N SER A 128 8.80 6.78 15.93
CA SER A 128 9.23 7.28 17.23
C SER A 128 8.05 7.54 18.16
N LYS A 129 8.17 7.06 19.38
CA LYS A 129 7.23 7.40 20.46
C LYS A 129 7.55 8.72 21.15
N LYS A 130 8.68 9.36 20.81
CA LYS A 130 9.18 10.61 21.40
C LYS A 130 9.39 11.64 20.29
N PRO A 131 9.36 12.94 20.61
CA PRO A 131 9.70 14.00 19.67
C PRO A 131 11.07 13.77 19.03
N ILE A 132 11.20 14.04 17.75
CA ILE A 132 12.45 13.89 17.01
C ILE A 132 13.00 15.29 16.72
N SER A 133 14.24 15.52 17.13
CA SER A 133 14.91 16.79 16.90
C SER A 133 15.17 17.07 15.43
N VAL A 134 15.24 18.33 15.04
CA VAL A 134 15.57 18.78 13.67
C VAL A 134 16.87 18.16 13.17
N LYS A 135 17.92 18.14 14.01
CA LYS A 135 19.20 17.52 13.68
C LYS A 135 19.09 16.03 13.37
N LYS A 136 18.27 15.30 14.14
CA LYS A 136 18.05 13.87 13.91
C LYS A 136 17.24 13.63 12.63
N LEU A 137 16.23 14.44 12.35
CA LEU A 137 15.51 14.39 11.08
C LEU A 137 16.44 14.66 9.90
N GLN A 138 17.30 15.66 9.98
CA GLN A 138 18.26 16.01 8.95
C GLN A 138 19.21 14.84 8.64
N LEU A 139 19.74 14.20 9.67
CA LEU A 139 20.64 13.05 9.50
C LEU A 139 19.95 11.83 8.89
N GLU A 140 18.79 11.46 9.43
CA GLU A 140 18.15 10.17 9.12
C GLU A 140 17.30 10.23 7.84
N VAL A 141 16.63 11.36 7.58
CA VAL A 141 15.74 11.50 6.42
C VAL A 141 16.46 12.12 5.23
N TRP A 142 17.21 13.20 5.46
CA TRP A 142 17.95 13.88 4.38
C TRP A 142 19.34 13.32 4.15
N LYS A 143 19.83 12.45 5.04
CA LYS A 143 21.19 11.87 4.98
C LYS A 143 22.28 12.94 4.88
N GLN A 144 22.04 14.10 5.44
CA GLN A 144 22.95 15.24 5.44
C GLN A 144 23.67 15.35 6.77
N LEU A 145 24.91 15.86 6.74
CA LEU A 145 25.68 16.09 7.95
C LEU A 145 25.03 17.18 8.82
N PRO A 146 25.07 17.04 10.17
CA PRO A 146 24.38 17.94 11.11
C PRO A 146 24.82 19.42 11.04
N ASN A 147 25.91 19.73 10.35
CA ASN A 147 26.47 21.08 10.25
C ASN A 147 25.92 21.91 9.09
N LEU A 148 25.04 21.36 8.27
CA LEU A 148 24.32 22.09 7.22
C LEU A 148 23.08 22.77 7.79
N GLU A 149 22.65 23.85 7.16
CA GLU A 149 21.53 24.69 7.62
C GLU A 149 20.28 23.90 7.97
N THR A 150 19.82 24.02 9.22
CA THR A 150 18.61 23.34 9.72
C THR A 150 17.32 23.90 9.12
N HIS A 151 17.37 25.12 8.57
CA HIS A 151 16.22 25.79 7.96
C HIS A 151 15.54 24.99 6.84
N THR A 152 16.27 24.09 6.17
CA THR A 152 15.71 23.21 5.13
C THR A 152 14.65 22.26 5.71
N VAL A 153 14.96 21.61 6.85
CA VAL A 153 14.02 20.67 7.51
C VAL A 153 12.76 21.38 7.98
N GLU A 154 12.93 22.53 8.63
CA GLU A 154 11.80 23.33 9.15
C GLU A 154 10.88 23.79 8.01
N THR A 155 11.47 24.24 6.91
CA THR A 155 10.72 24.65 5.71
C THR A 155 9.94 23.48 5.11
N HIS A 156 10.55 22.30 5.01
CA HIS A 156 9.87 21.11 4.51
C HIS A 156 8.71 20.70 5.42
N ILE A 157 8.91 20.68 6.74
CA ILE A 157 7.83 20.36 7.69
C ILE A 157 6.71 21.39 7.64
N TYR A 158 7.05 22.69 7.53
CA TYR A 158 6.05 23.74 7.37
C TYR A 158 5.20 23.52 6.12
N ARG A 159 5.81 23.25 4.96
CA ARG A 159 5.11 22.99 3.71
C ARG A 159 4.25 21.73 3.79
N LEU A 160 4.76 20.66 4.40
CA LEU A 160 4.01 19.42 4.61
C LEU A 160 2.79 19.65 5.50
N ARG A 161 2.93 20.35 6.61
CA ARG A 161 1.81 20.71 7.49
C ARG A 161 0.75 21.53 6.76
N LYS A 162 1.17 22.54 5.97
CA LYS A 162 0.27 23.37 5.17
C LYS A 162 -0.53 22.49 4.18
N LYS A 163 0.14 21.59 3.49
CA LYS A 163 -0.45 20.66 2.52
C LYS A 163 -1.49 19.73 3.17
N ILE A 164 -1.17 19.20 4.36
CA ILE A 164 -2.08 18.34 5.15
C ILE A 164 -3.29 19.14 5.65
N LYS A 165 -3.08 20.36 6.18
CA LYS A 165 -4.15 21.26 6.60
C LYS A 165 -5.10 21.59 5.44
N GLU A 166 -4.57 21.96 4.28
CA GLU A 166 -5.38 22.29 3.10
C GLU A 166 -6.22 21.10 2.62
N LYS A 167 -5.67 19.87 2.66
CA LYS A 167 -6.36 18.68 2.14
C LYS A 167 -7.31 18.04 3.14
N PHE A 168 -6.90 17.93 4.40
CA PHE A 168 -7.62 17.18 5.43
C PHE A 168 -8.18 18.05 6.56
N GLN A 169 -7.92 19.37 6.52
CA GLN A 169 -8.30 20.30 7.59
C GLN A 169 -7.71 19.93 8.97
N ASP A 170 -6.53 19.28 8.96
CA ASP A 170 -5.85 18.82 10.17
C ASP A 170 -4.56 19.63 10.40
N GLU A 171 -4.59 20.44 11.46
CA GLU A 171 -3.44 21.27 11.86
C GLU A 171 -2.52 20.54 12.84
N ASP A 172 -3.03 19.47 13.46
CA ASP A 172 -2.38 18.77 14.57
C ASP A 172 -1.64 17.50 14.15
N PHE A 173 -1.68 17.11 12.88
CA PHE A 173 -1.04 15.88 12.38
C PHE A 173 0.45 15.79 12.73
N ILE A 174 1.20 16.89 12.59
CA ILE A 174 2.59 17.00 13.05
C ILE A 174 2.67 18.11 14.07
N LYS A 175 2.98 17.80 15.32
CA LYS A 175 3.15 18.76 16.39
C LYS A 175 4.60 19.19 16.54
N SER A 176 4.80 20.49 16.76
CA SER A 176 6.07 21.06 17.19
C SER A 176 6.11 21.08 18.71
N LEU A 177 7.06 20.40 19.29
CA LEU A 177 7.30 20.34 20.71
C LEU A 177 8.67 20.94 21.03
N LYS A 178 8.97 21.19 22.31
CA LYS A 178 10.26 21.78 22.73
C LYS A 178 11.45 21.00 22.20
N ASP A 179 11.35 19.68 22.12
CA ASP A 179 12.45 18.78 21.75
C ASP A 179 12.42 18.36 20.27
N GLY A 180 11.48 18.88 19.47
CA GLY A 180 11.36 18.57 18.05
C GLY A 180 9.94 18.34 17.55
N TYR A 181 9.79 17.44 16.58
CA TYR A 181 8.53 17.13 15.91
C TYR A 181 8.03 15.74 16.24
N GLN A 182 6.71 15.59 16.34
CA GLN A 182 6.05 14.31 16.62
C GLN A 182 4.72 14.22 15.88
N ILE A 183 4.35 13.01 15.43
CA ILE A 183 2.99 12.65 15.00
C ILE A 183 2.27 12.02 16.21
N ILE A 184 1.06 12.48 16.49
CA ILE A 184 0.26 12.07 17.65
C ILE A 184 -0.88 11.17 17.21
#